data_ba6bea3e860464f0a1d055f470e1e1f5
#
_entry.id   ba6bea3e860464f0a1d055f470e1e1f5
#
_cell.length_a   1.000
_cell.length_b   1.000
_cell.length_c   1.000
_cell.angle_alpha   90.00
_cell.angle_beta   90.00
_cell.angle_gamma   90.00
#
_symmetry.space_group_name_H-M   'P 1'
#
loop_
_entity.id
_entity.type
_entity.pdbx_description
1 polymer ?
#
loop_
_entity_poly.entity_id
_entity_poly.type
_entity_poly.pdbx_seq_one_letter_code
_entity_poly.pdbx_strand_id
1 'polypeptide(L)'
;MNRCRLETIRAYWSGRVAAYSAVNADELGTIQAKVWDELIAEQLPWKHPLRILDAGCGPGFFSILMARRGHEITGVDYSEAMIECARENVENHSPEASAYFSQMDAQNLTFEDDTFDVVLSRNLTWNLEHPDRAYAEWLRVLRPGGVLLNFDANWHAHLFDPELARLYAEDAQTLRAMGYAVEDEHGDPIMDELIPQLPLSREQRPGWDKACL
;
A
#
# COMPACT_ATOMS: atom_id res chain seq x y z
N MET A 1 25.39 0.01 -14.37
CA MET A 1 24.93 -1.16 -13.59
C MET A 1 23.43 -1.14 -13.60
N ASN A 2 22.76 -2.12 -14.24
CA ASN A 2 21.31 -2.23 -14.12
C ASN A 2 20.99 -2.59 -12.66
N ARG A 3 20.49 -1.66 -11.89
CA ARG A 3 19.84 -2.01 -10.61
C ARG A 3 18.64 -2.90 -10.93
N CYS A 4 18.43 -3.95 -10.15
CA CYS A 4 17.16 -4.69 -10.14
C CYS A 4 16.04 -3.68 -9.91
N ARG A 5 14.92 -3.80 -10.61
CA ARG A 5 13.77 -2.87 -10.48
C ARG A 5 13.31 -2.76 -9.03
N LEU A 6 13.23 -3.89 -8.34
CA LEU A 6 12.85 -3.95 -6.93
C LEU A 6 13.74 -3.07 -6.04
N GLU A 7 15.07 -3.09 -6.27
CA GLU A 7 16.01 -2.23 -5.54
C GLU A 7 15.85 -0.74 -5.89
N THR A 8 15.43 -0.43 -7.10
CA THR A 8 15.12 0.94 -7.51
C THR A 8 13.87 1.45 -6.79
N ILE A 9 12.82 0.65 -6.76
CA ILE A 9 11.56 0.93 -6.03
C ILE A 9 11.85 1.09 -4.53
N ARG A 10 12.63 0.18 -3.94
CA ARG A 10 13.04 0.27 -2.54
C ARG A 10 13.76 1.57 -2.22
N ALA A 11 14.74 1.96 -3.05
CA ALA A 11 15.51 3.19 -2.86
C ALA A 11 14.61 4.43 -2.94
N TYR A 12 13.69 4.46 -3.89
CA TYR A 12 12.71 5.54 -4.05
C TYR A 12 11.86 5.72 -2.79
N TRP A 13 11.23 4.65 -2.30
CA TRP A 13 10.39 4.69 -1.11
C TRP A 13 11.18 4.97 0.16
N SER A 14 12.41 4.43 0.28
CA SER A 14 13.30 4.74 1.41
C SER A 14 13.66 6.22 1.49
N GLY A 15 13.76 6.91 0.36
CA GLY A 15 13.99 8.35 0.30
C GLY A 15 12.76 9.21 0.66
N ARG A 16 11.57 8.62 0.68
CA ARG A 16 10.29 9.33 0.88
C ARG A 16 9.63 9.07 2.23
N VAL A 17 10.26 8.33 3.13
CA VAL A 17 9.68 7.92 4.43
C VAL A 17 9.11 9.11 5.19
N ALA A 18 9.90 10.18 5.39
CA ALA A 18 9.46 11.33 6.18
C ALA A 18 8.24 12.04 5.56
N ALA A 19 8.24 12.27 4.25
CA ALA A 19 7.13 12.91 3.54
C ALA A 19 5.86 12.05 3.58
N TYR A 20 6.02 10.74 3.30
CA TYR A 20 4.87 9.83 3.27
C TYR A 20 4.31 9.56 4.67
N SER A 21 5.15 9.50 5.70
CA SER A 21 4.72 9.41 7.09
C SER A 21 3.95 10.67 7.54
N ALA A 22 4.39 11.86 7.11
CA ALA A 22 3.66 13.10 7.41
C ALA A 22 2.25 13.11 6.78
N VAL A 23 2.13 12.70 5.52
CA VAL A 23 0.82 12.57 4.85
C VAL A 23 -0.09 11.59 5.60
N ASN A 24 0.45 10.43 6.02
CA ASN A 24 -0.32 9.43 6.77
C ASN A 24 -0.73 9.95 8.16
N ALA A 25 0.15 10.71 8.84
CA ALA A 25 -0.17 11.31 10.13
C ALA A 25 -1.29 12.35 10.00
N ASP A 26 -1.26 13.19 8.97
CA ASP A 26 -2.33 14.14 8.67
C ASP A 26 -3.64 13.38 8.38
N GLU A 27 -3.60 12.34 7.56
CA GLU A 27 -4.77 11.52 7.23
C GLU A 27 -5.38 10.86 8.48
N LEU A 28 -4.55 10.36 9.43
CA LEU A 28 -4.99 9.79 10.70
C LEU A 28 -5.76 10.78 11.58
N GLY A 29 -5.53 12.08 11.43
CA GLY A 29 -6.24 13.15 12.11
C GLY A 29 -7.56 13.58 11.47
N THR A 30 -7.93 13.02 10.33
CA THR A 30 -9.08 13.46 9.53
C THR A 30 -10.25 12.47 9.54
N ILE A 31 -11.37 12.86 8.92
CA ILE A 31 -12.53 11.99 8.68
C ILE A 31 -12.15 10.80 7.78
N GLN A 32 -11.10 10.91 6.97
CA GLN A 32 -10.66 9.84 6.08
C GLN A 32 -10.21 8.61 6.86
N ALA A 33 -9.49 8.78 7.97
CA ALA A 33 -9.12 7.66 8.83
C ALA A 33 -10.33 6.89 9.34
N LYS A 34 -11.40 7.60 9.74
CA LYS A 34 -12.65 6.98 10.17
C LYS A 34 -13.33 6.22 9.03
N VAL A 35 -13.35 6.80 7.83
CA VAL A 35 -13.94 6.14 6.65
C VAL A 35 -13.18 4.86 6.32
N TRP A 36 -11.84 4.89 6.32
CA TRP A 36 -11.02 3.70 6.11
C TRP A 36 -11.26 2.63 7.18
N ASP A 37 -11.28 3.05 8.43
CA ASP A 37 -11.50 2.16 9.57
C ASP A 37 -12.85 1.44 9.48
N GLU A 38 -13.94 2.17 9.18
CA GLU A 38 -15.28 1.62 9.01
C GLU A 38 -15.35 0.71 7.77
N LEU A 39 -14.82 1.14 6.62
CA LEU A 39 -14.82 0.38 5.37
C LEU A 39 -14.13 -0.97 5.52
N ILE A 40 -12.97 -1.00 6.17
CA ILE A 40 -12.25 -2.24 6.44
C ILE A 40 -13.04 -3.11 7.41
N ALA A 41 -13.51 -2.52 8.53
CA ALA A 41 -14.21 -3.26 9.58
C ALA A 41 -15.47 -3.97 9.11
N GLU A 42 -16.21 -3.39 8.16
CA GLU A 42 -17.41 -4.02 7.56
C GLU A 42 -17.09 -5.31 6.79
N GLN A 43 -15.85 -5.50 6.37
CA GLN A 43 -15.40 -6.67 5.62
C GLN A 43 -14.75 -7.74 6.52
N LEU A 44 -14.45 -7.39 7.78
CA LEU A 44 -13.71 -8.29 8.67
C LEU A 44 -14.58 -9.47 9.16
N PRO A 45 -13.98 -10.66 9.34
CA PRO A 45 -14.65 -11.78 10.03
C PRO A 45 -15.06 -11.41 11.47
N TRP A 46 -16.09 -12.07 11.99
CA TRP A 46 -16.61 -11.84 13.36
C TRP A 46 -15.66 -12.26 14.50
N LYS A 47 -14.57 -12.94 14.19
CA LYS A 47 -13.58 -13.40 15.18
C LYS A 47 -12.77 -12.22 15.72
N HIS A 48 -12.43 -12.24 17.02
CA HIS A 48 -11.55 -11.27 17.68
C HIS A 48 -10.62 -11.94 18.68
N PRO A 49 -9.32 -11.54 18.78
CA PRO A 49 -8.59 -10.71 17.80
C PRO A 49 -8.38 -11.46 16.48
N LEU A 50 -8.17 -10.71 15.39
CA LEU A 50 -7.77 -11.25 14.09
C LEU A 50 -6.25 -11.13 13.94
N ARG A 51 -5.65 -12.09 13.24
CA ARG A 51 -4.26 -11.99 12.75
C ARG A 51 -4.28 -11.35 11.37
N ILE A 52 -3.76 -10.14 11.27
CA ILE A 52 -3.81 -9.31 10.06
C ILE A 52 -2.39 -9.11 9.50
N LEU A 53 -2.21 -9.43 8.23
CA LEU A 53 -1.04 -9.04 7.46
C LEU A 53 -1.31 -7.70 6.76
N ASP A 54 -0.48 -6.70 6.99
CA ASP A 54 -0.43 -5.44 6.26
C ASP A 54 0.74 -5.52 5.26
N ALA A 55 0.42 -5.87 4.01
CA ALA A 55 1.40 -6.10 2.95
C ALA A 55 1.76 -4.78 2.26
N GLY A 56 3.03 -4.39 2.31
CA GLY A 56 3.49 -3.07 1.91
C GLY A 56 3.00 -2.00 2.89
N CYS A 57 3.22 -2.23 4.18
CA CYS A 57 2.63 -1.41 5.25
C CYS A 57 3.10 0.05 5.25
N GLY A 58 4.21 0.37 4.53
CA GLY A 58 4.79 1.71 4.56
C GLY A 58 5.02 2.21 5.98
N PRO A 59 4.62 3.45 6.31
CA PRO A 59 4.75 3.99 7.67
C PRO A 59 3.64 3.51 8.64
N GLY A 60 2.82 2.50 8.27
CA GLY A 60 1.93 1.79 9.18
C GLY A 60 0.50 2.35 9.31
N PHE A 61 -0.03 3.05 8.31
CA PHE A 61 -1.38 3.65 8.39
C PHE A 61 -2.48 2.62 8.69
N PHE A 62 -2.61 1.55 7.90
CA PHE A 62 -3.59 0.51 8.17
C PHE A 62 -3.24 -0.31 9.41
N SER A 63 -1.96 -0.52 9.65
CA SER A 63 -1.49 -1.16 10.89
C SER A 63 -1.99 -0.43 12.13
N ILE A 64 -1.93 0.91 12.17
CA ILE A 64 -2.44 1.73 13.28
C ILE A 64 -3.95 1.58 13.43
N LEU A 65 -4.71 1.67 12.33
CA LEU A 65 -6.17 1.56 12.40
C LEU A 65 -6.61 0.21 12.96
N MET A 66 -6.03 -0.87 12.48
CA MET A 66 -6.38 -2.22 12.92
C MET A 66 -5.85 -2.54 14.33
N ALA A 67 -4.69 -1.99 14.71
CA ALA A 67 -4.15 -2.07 16.06
C ALA A 67 -5.08 -1.40 17.10
N ARG A 68 -5.65 -0.24 16.76
CA ARG A 68 -6.64 0.46 17.61
C ARG A 68 -7.92 -0.36 17.82
N ARG A 69 -8.22 -1.28 16.93
CA ARG A 69 -9.34 -2.25 17.06
C ARG A 69 -8.97 -3.49 17.88
N GLY A 70 -7.71 -3.60 18.33
CA GLY A 70 -7.25 -4.73 19.15
C GLY A 70 -6.92 -5.98 18.35
N HIS A 71 -6.59 -5.85 17.05
CA HIS A 71 -6.12 -6.96 16.24
C HIS A 71 -4.61 -7.19 16.40
N GLU A 72 -4.14 -8.39 16.06
CA GLU A 72 -2.73 -8.74 16.00
C GLU A 72 -2.18 -8.39 14.60
N ILE A 73 -1.22 -7.48 14.54
CA ILE A 73 -0.72 -6.93 13.29
C ILE A 73 0.65 -7.50 12.94
N THR A 74 0.80 -7.94 11.71
CA THR A 74 2.09 -8.19 11.09
C THR A 74 2.22 -7.28 9.87
N GLY A 75 3.11 -6.30 9.92
CA GLY A 75 3.41 -5.41 8.80
C GLY A 75 4.68 -5.84 8.07
N VAL A 76 4.65 -5.87 6.74
CA VAL A 76 5.82 -6.10 5.91
C VAL A 76 5.98 -4.99 4.90
N ASP A 77 7.23 -4.57 4.67
CA ASP A 77 7.61 -3.63 3.62
C ASP A 77 9.02 -3.96 3.14
N TYR A 78 9.31 -3.69 1.87
CA TYR A 78 10.64 -3.96 1.32
C TYR A 78 11.67 -2.90 1.73
N SER A 79 11.23 -1.71 2.17
CA SER A 79 12.07 -0.66 2.73
C SER A 79 12.21 -0.82 4.25
N GLU A 80 13.43 -1.08 4.72
CA GLU A 80 13.71 -1.12 6.16
C GLU A 80 13.37 0.20 6.86
N ALA A 81 13.62 1.32 6.19
CA ALA A 81 13.29 2.64 6.73
C ALA A 81 11.76 2.86 6.91
N MET A 82 10.93 2.26 6.03
CA MET A 82 9.47 2.23 6.24
C MET A 82 9.11 1.36 7.45
N ILE A 83 9.74 0.21 7.61
CA ILE A 83 9.52 -0.69 8.75
C ILE A 83 9.88 -0.02 10.08
N GLU A 84 11.00 0.67 10.15
CA GLU A 84 11.39 1.44 11.35
C GLU A 84 10.34 2.51 11.67
N CYS A 85 9.93 3.28 10.67
CA CYS A 85 8.90 4.29 10.80
C CYS A 85 7.54 3.71 11.24
N ALA A 86 7.14 2.54 10.67
CA ALA A 86 5.90 1.87 11.06
C ALA A 86 5.90 1.45 12.54
N ARG A 87 7.02 0.92 13.03
CA ARG A 87 7.18 0.55 14.46
C ARG A 87 6.99 1.77 15.37
N GLU A 88 7.70 2.87 15.09
CA GLU A 88 7.59 4.11 15.84
C GLU A 88 6.16 4.68 15.80
N ASN A 89 5.53 4.71 14.63
CA ASN A 89 4.19 5.23 14.48
C ASN A 89 3.15 4.39 15.23
N VAL A 90 3.23 3.05 15.15
CA VAL A 90 2.30 2.18 15.89
C VAL A 90 2.52 2.30 17.40
N GLU A 91 3.77 2.35 17.87
CA GLU A 91 4.06 2.56 19.29
C GLU A 91 3.50 3.90 19.81
N ASN A 92 3.62 4.97 19.01
CA ASN A 92 3.09 6.30 19.36
C ASN A 92 1.56 6.36 19.37
N HIS A 93 0.89 5.64 18.47
CA HIS A 93 -0.56 5.73 18.28
C HIS A 93 -1.36 4.61 18.96
N SER A 94 -0.71 3.51 19.31
CA SER A 94 -1.32 2.30 19.88
C SER A 94 -0.30 1.50 20.68
N PRO A 95 0.23 2.04 21.80
CA PRO A 95 1.36 1.47 22.55
C PRO A 95 1.09 0.07 23.12
N GLU A 96 -0.18 -0.30 23.33
CA GLU A 96 -0.58 -1.62 23.81
C GLU A 96 -0.84 -2.64 22.66
N ALA A 97 -0.55 -2.24 21.41
CA ALA A 97 -0.84 -3.09 20.27
C ALA A 97 0.09 -4.31 20.21
N SER A 98 -0.48 -5.46 19.84
CA SER A 98 0.30 -6.60 19.40
C SER A 98 0.67 -6.43 17.93
N ALA A 99 1.84 -5.84 17.67
CA ALA A 99 2.29 -5.54 16.32
C ALA A 99 3.74 -5.99 16.10
N TYR A 100 3.96 -6.67 14.98
CA TYR A 100 5.28 -7.10 14.51
C TYR A 100 5.53 -6.55 13.10
N PHE A 101 6.75 -6.04 12.88
CA PHE A 101 7.14 -5.49 11.59
C PHE A 101 8.45 -6.10 11.11
N SER A 102 8.50 -6.47 9.83
CA SER A 102 9.69 -7.09 9.21
C SER A 102 9.92 -6.58 7.80
N GLN A 103 11.19 -6.33 7.48
CA GLN A 103 11.58 -6.09 6.08
C GLN A 103 11.36 -7.38 5.28
N MET A 104 10.49 -7.32 4.25
CA MET A 104 10.16 -8.48 3.43
C MET A 104 9.60 -8.04 2.08
N ASP A 105 9.84 -8.85 1.05
CA ASP A 105 9.21 -8.69 -0.26
C ASP A 105 7.79 -9.26 -0.22
N ALA A 106 6.79 -8.42 -0.45
CA ALA A 106 5.38 -8.82 -0.48
C ALA A 106 5.05 -9.82 -1.61
N GLN A 107 5.97 -10.01 -2.57
CA GLN A 107 5.88 -10.98 -3.66
C GLN A 107 6.52 -12.33 -3.29
N ASN A 108 7.16 -12.44 -2.11
CA ASN A 108 7.85 -13.64 -1.64
C ASN A 108 7.86 -13.68 -0.10
N LEU A 109 6.73 -14.03 0.47
CA LEU A 109 6.52 -14.06 1.91
C LEU A 109 7.13 -15.32 2.55
N THR A 110 7.79 -15.15 3.70
CA THR A 110 8.39 -16.27 4.44
C THR A 110 7.46 -16.88 5.49
N PHE A 111 6.21 -16.46 5.54
CA PHE A 111 5.20 -17.02 6.43
C PHE A 111 4.71 -18.38 5.92
N GLU A 112 4.25 -19.21 6.85
CA GLU A 112 3.60 -20.49 6.52
C GLU A 112 2.22 -20.24 5.89
N ASP A 113 1.72 -21.28 5.18
CA ASP A 113 0.37 -21.28 4.64
C ASP A 113 -0.67 -21.08 5.76
N ASP A 114 -1.84 -20.53 5.43
CA ASP A 114 -2.98 -20.41 6.35
C ASP A 114 -2.64 -19.68 7.68
N THR A 115 -1.72 -18.70 7.62
CA THR A 115 -1.25 -17.98 8.82
C THR A 115 -2.19 -16.87 9.26
N PHE A 116 -2.76 -16.10 8.33
CA PHE A 116 -3.51 -14.87 8.60
C PHE A 116 -5.01 -15.05 8.39
N ASP A 117 -5.80 -14.34 9.18
CA ASP A 117 -7.25 -14.22 9.00
C ASP A 117 -7.60 -13.18 7.94
N VAL A 118 -6.74 -12.14 7.79
CA VAL A 118 -6.91 -11.03 6.86
C VAL A 118 -5.57 -10.64 6.26
N VAL A 119 -5.58 -10.31 4.98
CA VAL A 119 -4.47 -9.62 4.31
C VAL A 119 -4.99 -8.26 3.84
N LEU A 120 -4.31 -7.19 4.24
CA LEU A 120 -4.56 -5.82 3.79
C LEU A 120 -3.42 -5.36 2.91
N SER A 121 -3.72 -4.54 1.92
CA SER A 121 -2.73 -3.80 1.15
C SER A 121 -3.31 -2.48 0.66
N ARG A 122 -2.49 -1.42 0.62
CA ARG A 122 -2.87 -0.10 0.11
C ARG A 122 -1.74 0.49 -0.72
N ASN A 123 -2.06 0.92 -1.95
CA ASN A 123 -1.14 1.62 -2.84
C ASN A 123 0.18 0.86 -3.10
N LEU A 124 0.14 -0.47 -3.15
CA LEU A 124 1.31 -1.30 -3.31
C LEU A 124 1.41 -1.95 -4.69
N THR A 125 0.32 -2.60 -5.14
CA THR A 125 0.38 -3.51 -6.29
C THR A 125 0.77 -2.81 -7.59
N TRP A 126 0.48 -1.53 -7.74
CA TRP A 126 0.81 -0.75 -8.93
C TRP A 126 2.33 -0.70 -9.21
N ASN A 127 3.18 -0.80 -8.18
CA ASN A 127 4.64 -0.68 -8.31
C ASN A 127 5.41 -2.00 -8.17
N LEU A 128 4.71 -3.15 -8.10
CA LEU A 128 5.36 -4.46 -8.01
C LEU A 128 5.89 -4.95 -9.36
N GLU A 129 7.00 -5.68 -9.33
CA GLU A 129 7.55 -6.35 -10.52
C GLU A 129 6.71 -7.56 -10.94
N HIS A 130 6.14 -8.28 -9.95
CA HIS A 130 5.34 -9.50 -10.12
C HIS A 130 4.08 -9.44 -9.26
N PRO A 131 3.11 -8.58 -9.60
CA PRO A 131 1.90 -8.45 -8.80
C PRO A 131 1.06 -9.73 -8.74
N ASP A 132 1.13 -10.58 -9.76
CA ASP A 132 0.54 -11.92 -9.79
C ASP A 132 1.11 -12.84 -8.69
N ARG A 133 2.43 -12.78 -8.47
CA ARG A 133 3.07 -13.51 -7.36
C ARG A 133 2.66 -12.97 -6.01
N ALA A 134 2.54 -11.65 -5.88
CA ALA A 134 2.06 -11.05 -4.63
C ALA A 134 0.68 -11.58 -4.27
N TYR A 135 -0.26 -11.61 -5.20
CA TYR A 135 -1.59 -12.20 -4.97
C TYR A 135 -1.53 -13.68 -4.61
N ALA A 136 -0.69 -14.47 -5.31
CA ALA A 136 -0.53 -15.88 -4.99
C ALA A 136 0.02 -16.09 -3.57
N GLU A 137 1.00 -15.31 -3.14
CA GLU A 137 1.55 -15.36 -1.79
C GLU A 137 0.53 -14.91 -0.74
N TRP A 138 -0.22 -13.84 -1.00
CA TRP A 138 -1.24 -13.35 -0.10
C TRP A 138 -2.37 -14.37 0.09
N LEU A 139 -2.79 -15.04 -0.99
CA LEU A 139 -3.77 -16.13 -0.91
C LEU A 139 -3.21 -17.37 -0.19
N ARG A 140 -1.92 -17.70 -0.39
CA ARG A 140 -1.26 -18.82 0.28
C ARG A 140 -1.20 -18.64 1.80
N VAL A 141 -0.85 -17.44 2.25
CA VAL A 141 -0.74 -17.16 3.69
C VAL A 141 -2.09 -16.87 4.36
N LEU A 142 -3.14 -16.67 3.57
CA LEU A 142 -4.50 -16.43 4.05
C LEU A 142 -5.18 -17.76 4.37
N ARG A 143 -5.80 -17.85 5.53
CA ARG A 143 -6.59 -19.03 5.94
C ARG A 143 -7.80 -19.26 5.03
N PRO A 144 -8.25 -20.50 4.87
CA PRO A 144 -9.53 -20.78 4.24
C PRO A 144 -10.67 -19.96 4.89
N GLY A 145 -11.39 -19.19 4.08
CA GLY A 145 -12.43 -18.28 4.55
C GLY A 145 -11.93 -16.95 5.13
N GLY A 146 -10.62 -16.68 5.02
CA GLY A 146 -10.04 -15.37 5.32
C GLY A 146 -10.38 -14.32 4.27
N VAL A 147 -10.03 -13.08 4.54
CA VAL A 147 -10.39 -11.91 3.70
C VAL A 147 -9.13 -11.23 3.16
N LEU A 148 -9.08 -11.01 1.85
CA LEU A 148 -8.09 -10.19 1.18
C LEU A 148 -8.72 -8.85 0.78
N LEU A 149 -8.15 -7.75 1.26
CA LEU A 149 -8.55 -6.39 0.90
C LEU A 149 -7.35 -5.65 0.31
N ASN A 150 -7.40 -5.39 -1.00
CA ASN A 150 -6.41 -4.58 -1.69
C ASN A 150 -7.05 -3.27 -2.16
N PHE A 151 -6.48 -2.15 -1.74
CA PHE A 151 -6.92 -0.81 -2.09
C PHE A 151 -5.86 -0.14 -2.98
N ASP A 152 -6.12 -0.12 -4.27
CA ASP A 152 -5.20 0.45 -5.24
C ASP A 152 -5.96 1.07 -6.42
N ALA A 153 -5.28 1.78 -7.32
CA ALA A 153 -5.91 2.49 -8.42
C ALA A 153 -5.10 2.41 -9.72
N ASN A 154 -5.70 2.92 -10.81
CA ASN A 154 -5.03 3.10 -12.11
C ASN A 154 -4.19 4.40 -12.09
N TRP A 155 -3.19 4.48 -11.18
CA TRP A 155 -2.42 5.70 -10.92
C TRP A 155 -1.79 6.32 -12.17
N HIS A 156 -1.38 5.49 -13.11
CA HIS A 156 -0.59 5.89 -14.28
C HIS A 156 -1.30 5.65 -15.61
N ALA A 157 -2.61 5.37 -15.61
CA ALA A 157 -3.38 5.15 -16.82
C ALA A 157 -3.36 6.35 -17.78
N HIS A 158 -3.24 7.57 -17.24
CA HIS A 158 -3.10 8.81 -18.00
C HIS A 158 -1.87 8.83 -18.92
N LEU A 159 -0.83 8.04 -18.64
CA LEU A 159 0.35 7.93 -19.51
C LEU A 159 0.06 7.19 -20.83
N PHE A 160 -1.06 6.45 -20.90
CA PHE A 160 -1.38 5.54 -22.01
C PHE A 160 -2.73 5.83 -22.66
N ASP A 161 -3.55 6.67 -22.06
CA ASP A 161 -4.87 7.06 -22.55
C ASP A 161 -4.95 8.58 -22.69
N PRO A 162 -5.09 9.11 -23.93
CA PRO A 162 -5.13 10.56 -24.16
C PRO A 162 -6.28 11.27 -23.49
N GLU A 163 -7.44 10.61 -23.30
CA GLU A 163 -8.58 11.22 -22.62
C GLU A 163 -8.32 11.32 -21.11
N LEU A 164 -7.74 10.27 -20.49
CA LEU A 164 -7.31 10.32 -19.10
C LEU A 164 -6.21 11.34 -18.89
N ALA A 165 -5.26 11.47 -19.83
CA ALA A 165 -4.22 12.51 -19.78
C ALA A 165 -4.82 13.92 -19.77
N ARG A 166 -5.85 14.17 -20.60
CA ARG A 166 -6.56 15.45 -20.63
C ARG A 166 -7.25 15.73 -19.30
N LEU A 167 -8.00 14.75 -18.76
CA LEU A 167 -8.70 14.88 -17.48
C LEU A 167 -7.71 15.14 -16.32
N TYR A 168 -6.60 14.39 -16.29
CA TYR A 168 -5.55 14.58 -15.30
C TYR A 168 -4.96 16.01 -15.32
N ALA A 169 -4.70 16.53 -16.52
CA ALA A 169 -4.19 17.90 -16.67
C ALA A 169 -5.21 18.97 -16.24
N GLU A 170 -6.52 18.76 -16.52
CA GLU A 170 -7.60 19.65 -16.10
C GLU A 170 -7.75 19.64 -14.56
N ASP A 171 -7.69 18.46 -13.93
CA ASP A 171 -7.75 18.32 -12.47
C ASP A 171 -6.54 19.00 -11.82
N ALA A 172 -5.34 18.79 -12.34
CA ALA A 172 -4.12 19.43 -11.87
C ALA A 172 -4.20 20.96 -11.97
N GLN A 173 -4.74 21.50 -13.05
CA GLN A 173 -4.97 22.93 -13.21
C GLN A 173 -5.97 23.47 -12.19
N THR A 174 -7.06 22.73 -11.94
CA THR A 174 -8.10 23.09 -10.98
C THR A 174 -7.53 23.13 -9.56
N LEU A 175 -6.78 22.11 -9.16
CA LEU A 175 -6.13 22.05 -7.85
C LEU A 175 -5.16 23.20 -7.63
N ARG A 176 -4.32 23.52 -8.64
CA ARG A 176 -3.41 24.69 -8.58
C ARG A 176 -4.18 26.00 -8.43
N ALA A 177 -5.30 26.16 -9.15
CA ALA A 177 -6.14 27.34 -9.04
C ALA A 177 -6.80 27.49 -7.65
N MET A 178 -7.04 26.37 -6.96
CA MET A 178 -7.54 26.33 -5.58
C MET A 178 -6.42 26.51 -4.53
N GLY A 179 -5.15 26.64 -4.95
CA GLY A 179 -4.01 26.84 -4.06
C GLY A 179 -3.41 25.55 -3.49
N TYR A 180 -3.79 24.39 -4.02
CA TYR A 180 -3.16 23.13 -3.64
C TYR A 180 -1.84 22.92 -4.39
N ALA A 181 -0.85 22.36 -3.69
CA ALA A 181 0.35 21.85 -4.34
C ALA A 181 -0.05 20.59 -5.14
N VAL A 182 0.23 20.63 -6.43
CA VAL A 182 0.14 19.43 -7.28
C VAL A 182 1.56 18.97 -7.50
N GLU A 183 1.88 17.73 -7.13
CA GLU A 183 3.18 17.15 -7.45
C GLU A 183 3.39 17.25 -8.96
N ASP A 184 4.54 17.80 -9.37
CA ASP A 184 4.87 17.86 -10.78
C ASP A 184 4.98 16.43 -11.33
N GLU A 185 4.55 16.24 -12.58
CA GLU A 185 4.60 14.96 -13.31
C GLU A 185 6.02 14.34 -13.36
N HIS A 186 7.02 15.09 -12.94
CA HIS A 186 8.45 14.75 -12.95
C HIS A 186 9.04 14.70 -11.54
N GLY A 187 8.38 13.95 -10.63
CA GLY A 187 8.81 13.88 -9.23
C GLY A 187 10.15 13.18 -8.99
N ASP A 188 10.47 12.15 -9.77
CA ASP A 188 11.72 11.39 -9.69
C ASP A 188 12.05 10.80 -11.07
N PRO A 189 13.11 11.25 -11.73
CA PRO A 189 13.46 10.80 -13.08
C PRO A 189 13.63 9.28 -13.23
N ILE A 190 14.02 8.60 -12.16
CA ILE A 190 14.20 7.14 -12.17
C ILE A 190 12.84 6.45 -12.18
N MET A 191 11.89 6.95 -11.39
CA MET A 191 10.53 6.40 -11.38
C MET A 191 9.76 6.77 -12.64
N ASP A 192 9.95 7.96 -13.20
CA ASP A 192 9.36 8.36 -14.49
C ASP A 192 9.78 7.43 -15.63
N GLU A 193 11.02 6.94 -15.61
CA GLU A 193 11.49 5.92 -16.56
C GLU A 193 10.93 4.53 -16.25
N LEU A 194 10.79 4.19 -14.97
CA LEU A 194 10.39 2.85 -14.52
C LEU A 194 8.88 2.61 -14.63
N ILE A 195 8.05 3.57 -14.22
CA ILE A 195 6.60 3.46 -14.16
C ILE A 195 5.98 2.92 -15.47
N PRO A 196 6.32 3.43 -16.66
CA PRO A 196 5.75 2.91 -17.91
C PRO A 196 6.08 1.45 -18.21
N GLN A 197 7.06 0.88 -17.51
CA GLN A 197 7.54 -0.49 -17.67
C GLN A 197 6.98 -1.45 -16.63
N LEU A 198 6.26 -0.94 -15.61
CA LEU A 198 5.65 -1.77 -14.58
C LEU A 198 4.42 -2.51 -15.13
N PRO A 199 4.17 -3.75 -14.67
CA PRO A 199 3.12 -4.61 -15.22
C PRO A 199 1.73 -3.97 -15.20
N LEU A 200 1.37 -3.29 -14.11
CA LEU A 200 0.02 -2.75 -13.92
C LEU A 200 -0.18 -1.32 -14.43
N SER A 201 0.86 -0.67 -14.98
CA SER A 201 0.75 0.70 -15.45
C SER A 201 -0.23 0.86 -16.63
N ARG A 202 -0.46 -0.21 -17.41
CA ARG A 202 -1.38 -0.24 -18.57
C ARG A 202 -2.65 -1.03 -18.34
N GLU A 203 -2.71 -1.76 -17.22
CA GLU A 203 -3.82 -2.66 -16.95
C GLU A 203 -5.06 -1.92 -16.43
N GLN A 204 -6.24 -2.41 -16.83
CA GLN A 204 -7.50 -1.88 -16.31
C GLN A 204 -7.88 -2.56 -15.01
N ARG A 205 -7.85 -1.79 -13.94
CA ARG A 205 -8.23 -2.27 -12.61
C ARG A 205 -9.66 -1.84 -12.27
N PRO A 206 -10.40 -2.64 -11.50
CA PRO A 206 -10.03 -3.89 -10.85
C PRO A 206 -10.19 -5.15 -11.71
N GLY A 207 -10.30 -5.03 -13.04
CA GLY A 207 -10.51 -6.17 -13.93
C GLY A 207 -9.34 -7.16 -13.89
N TRP A 208 -8.11 -6.64 -13.96
CA TRP A 208 -6.89 -7.45 -13.86
C TRP A 208 -6.79 -8.15 -12.49
N ASP A 209 -7.05 -7.42 -11.40
CA ASP A 209 -6.98 -7.96 -10.03
C ASP A 209 -7.92 -9.15 -9.83
N LYS A 210 -9.17 -9.03 -10.32
CA LYS A 210 -10.16 -10.11 -10.25
C LYS A 210 -9.78 -11.36 -11.07
N ALA A 211 -8.95 -11.21 -12.09
CA ALA A 211 -8.48 -12.33 -12.89
C ALA A 211 -7.33 -13.08 -12.21
N CYS A 212 -6.68 -12.49 -11.20
CA CYS A 212 -5.63 -13.13 -10.39
C CYS A 212 -6.18 -13.91 -9.20
N LEU A 213 -7.43 -13.67 -8.83
CA LEU A 213 -8.13 -14.30 -7.70
C LEU A 213 -8.98 -15.49 -8.14
#